data_5edd129f5e1b43c47a035be4f211f779
#
_entry.id   5edd129f5e1b43c47a035be4f211f779
#
_cell.length_a   1.000
_cell.length_b   1.000
_cell.length_c   1.000
_cell.angle_alpha   90.00
_cell.angle_beta   90.00
_cell.angle_gamma   90.00
#
_symmetry.space_group_name_H-M   'P 1'
#
loop_
_entity.id
_entity.type
_entity.pdbx_description
1 polymer ?
#
loop_
_entity_poly.entity_id
_entity_poly.type
_entity_poly.pdbx_seq_one_letter_code
_entity_poly.pdbx_strand_id
1 'polypeptide(L)'
;MGLLDGKAAIVTGSARGIGRATAELFAGEGAKVLINDLDADVAEQAAGEIDGETAVHAGDLTKTGAADELVAAAVDAFGAVDIVVNNAGYTWDGVAHRMTDEQFQAMLDIHTVVPFRVARALAPHWREAAKAERNEGKEVFRKLINISSTSGTMGNAGQVNYSAAKAGVVGVTKTLAKEWGQFKINVNAVAFGFVETRLTAAKEAGGEMTSPSGEKIELGIPEQMRAMASAIIPLGRPATPAEASGPVLFLASPLANYMHGQILNVTGGMFGGMYT
;
A
#
# COMPACT_ATOMS: atom_id res chain seq x y z
N MET A 1 -5.09 -9.25 -23.71
CA MET A 1 -4.33 -9.93 -22.66
C MET A 1 -3.69 -8.84 -21.84
N GLY A 2 -4.14 -8.72 -20.59
CA GLY A 2 -3.68 -7.68 -19.66
C GLY A 2 -2.31 -8.01 -19.07
N LEU A 3 -1.67 -7.03 -18.45
CA LEU A 3 -0.35 -7.21 -17.82
C LEU A 3 -0.38 -8.18 -16.63
N LEU A 4 -1.56 -8.41 -16.04
CA LEU A 4 -1.76 -9.24 -14.85
C LEU A 4 -2.70 -10.42 -15.10
N ASP A 5 -2.91 -10.81 -16.36
CA ASP A 5 -3.80 -11.91 -16.72
C ASP A 5 -3.53 -13.17 -15.89
N GLY A 6 -4.58 -13.68 -15.23
CA GLY A 6 -4.54 -14.90 -14.40
C GLY A 6 -3.82 -14.76 -13.07
N LYS A 7 -3.38 -13.56 -12.69
CA LYS A 7 -2.74 -13.30 -11.40
C LYS A 7 -3.77 -13.06 -10.30
N ALA A 8 -3.47 -13.50 -9.08
CA ALA A 8 -4.24 -13.21 -7.89
C ALA A 8 -3.52 -12.15 -7.04
N ALA A 9 -4.23 -11.07 -6.70
CA ALA A 9 -3.68 -9.93 -5.99
C ALA A 9 -4.45 -9.66 -4.69
N ILE A 10 -3.73 -9.29 -3.64
CA ILE A 10 -4.29 -8.66 -2.43
C ILE A 10 -3.93 -7.18 -2.48
N VAL A 11 -4.93 -6.30 -2.31
CA VAL A 11 -4.70 -4.87 -2.12
C VAL A 11 -5.32 -4.46 -0.77
N THR A 12 -4.50 -4.09 0.21
CA THR A 12 -5.02 -3.68 1.51
C THR A 12 -5.45 -2.21 1.49
N GLY A 13 -6.53 -1.86 2.24
CA GLY A 13 -7.11 -0.52 2.21
C GLY A 13 -7.63 -0.15 0.82
N SER A 14 -8.31 -1.07 0.14
CA SER A 14 -8.67 -0.93 -1.27
C SER A 14 -10.12 -0.57 -1.55
N ALA A 15 -10.89 -0.20 -0.52
CA ALA A 15 -12.24 0.30 -0.76
C ALA A 15 -12.27 1.77 -1.20
N ARG A 16 -11.19 2.53 -1.02
CA ARG A 16 -11.11 3.98 -1.29
C ARG A 16 -9.73 4.41 -1.80
N GLY A 17 -9.67 5.59 -2.41
CA GLY A 17 -8.42 6.29 -2.75
C GLY A 17 -7.46 5.51 -3.65
N ILE A 18 -6.18 5.53 -3.31
CA ILE A 18 -5.12 4.87 -4.10
C ILE A 18 -5.34 3.36 -4.15
N GLY A 19 -5.72 2.75 -3.03
CA GLY A 19 -6.00 1.30 -2.97
C GLY A 19 -7.12 0.90 -3.91
N ARG A 20 -8.23 1.66 -3.95
CA ARG A 20 -9.35 1.43 -4.85
C ARG A 20 -8.92 1.56 -6.32
N ALA A 21 -8.26 2.66 -6.68
CA ALA A 21 -7.77 2.86 -8.04
C ALA A 21 -6.77 1.77 -8.47
N THR A 22 -5.95 1.27 -7.52
CA THR A 22 -5.04 0.15 -7.78
C THR A 22 -5.81 -1.15 -8.03
N ALA A 23 -6.83 -1.44 -7.23
CA ALA A 23 -7.65 -2.64 -7.39
C ALA A 23 -8.42 -2.63 -8.72
N GLU A 24 -9.02 -1.50 -9.09
CA GLU A 24 -9.69 -1.30 -10.38
C GLU A 24 -8.73 -1.50 -11.56
N LEU A 25 -7.55 -0.90 -11.48
CA LEU A 25 -6.54 -1.01 -12.53
C LEU A 25 -6.02 -2.45 -12.65
N PHE A 26 -5.80 -3.16 -11.53
CA PHE A 26 -5.37 -4.56 -11.52
C PHE A 26 -6.43 -5.48 -12.12
N ALA A 27 -7.70 -5.30 -11.76
CA ALA A 27 -8.81 -6.06 -12.34
C ALA A 27 -8.93 -5.80 -13.84
N GLY A 28 -8.83 -4.54 -14.28
CA GLY A 28 -8.81 -4.16 -15.69
C GLY A 28 -7.65 -4.75 -16.50
N GLU A 29 -6.55 -5.10 -15.82
CA GLU A 29 -5.38 -5.79 -16.38
C GLU A 29 -5.45 -7.33 -16.23
N GLY A 30 -6.61 -7.87 -15.84
CA GLY A 30 -6.90 -9.30 -15.81
C GLY A 30 -6.55 -10.01 -14.50
N ALA A 31 -6.24 -9.28 -13.43
CA ALA A 31 -6.02 -9.89 -12.12
C ALA A 31 -7.34 -10.18 -11.39
N LYS A 32 -7.37 -11.25 -10.60
CA LYS A 32 -8.33 -11.45 -9.53
C LYS A 32 -7.89 -10.65 -8.32
N VAL A 33 -8.77 -9.89 -7.69
CA VAL A 33 -8.37 -8.94 -6.64
C VAL A 33 -9.14 -9.16 -5.34
N LEU A 34 -8.43 -9.47 -4.26
CA LEU A 34 -8.99 -9.43 -2.91
C LEU A 34 -9.01 -7.98 -2.42
N ILE A 35 -10.22 -7.48 -2.19
CA ILE A 35 -10.49 -6.17 -1.61
C ILE A 35 -10.44 -6.30 -0.09
N ASN A 36 -9.60 -5.49 0.55
CA ASN A 36 -9.55 -5.42 2.00
C ASN A 36 -9.73 -3.98 2.47
N ASP A 37 -10.58 -3.78 3.45
CA ASP A 37 -10.74 -2.51 4.18
C ASP A 37 -11.17 -2.79 5.62
N LEU A 38 -11.09 -1.78 6.50
CA LEU A 38 -11.59 -1.84 7.86
C LEU A 38 -13.13 -1.91 7.89
N ASP A 39 -13.78 -1.21 6.96
CA ASP A 39 -15.23 -1.04 6.83
C ASP A 39 -15.77 -2.07 5.82
N ALA A 40 -16.52 -3.06 6.34
CA ALA A 40 -17.03 -4.18 5.54
C ALA A 40 -18.00 -3.72 4.45
N ASP A 41 -18.95 -2.84 4.78
CA ASP A 41 -19.97 -2.39 3.82
C ASP A 41 -19.33 -1.64 2.65
N VAL A 42 -18.30 -0.85 2.93
CA VAL A 42 -17.57 -0.11 1.90
C VAL A 42 -16.67 -1.03 1.07
N ALA A 43 -16.10 -2.07 1.67
CA ALA A 43 -15.33 -3.06 0.93
C ALA A 43 -16.21 -3.88 -0.02
N GLU A 44 -17.40 -4.31 0.44
CA GLU A 44 -18.40 -5.02 -0.39
C GLU A 44 -18.91 -4.14 -1.53
N GLN A 45 -19.26 -2.88 -1.25
CA GLN A 45 -19.64 -1.95 -2.29
C GLN A 45 -18.52 -1.79 -3.32
N ALA A 46 -17.29 -1.60 -2.86
CA ALA A 46 -16.13 -1.44 -3.72
C ALA A 46 -15.93 -2.66 -4.63
N ALA A 47 -16.02 -3.86 -4.08
CA ALA A 47 -15.89 -5.09 -4.85
C ALA A 47 -16.99 -5.24 -5.90
N GLY A 48 -18.24 -4.87 -5.58
CA GLY A 48 -19.37 -4.94 -6.49
C GLY A 48 -19.32 -3.94 -7.64
N GLU A 49 -18.56 -2.85 -7.51
CA GLU A 49 -18.40 -1.82 -8.53
C GLU A 49 -17.17 -2.05 -9.44
N ILE A 50 -16.25 -2.94 -9.08
CA ILE A 50 -15.07 -3.28 -9.89
C ILE A 50 -15.47 -4.30 -10.95
N ASP A 51 -15.19 -3.98 -12.21
CA ASP A 51 -15.35 -4.92 -13.31
C ASP A 51 -14.20 -5.94 -13.31
N GLY A 52 -14.50 -7.17 -12.89
CA GLY A 52 -13.53 -8.25 -12.78
C GLY A 52 -13.85 -9.25 -11.67
N GLU A 53 -12.96 -10.24 -11.47
CA GLU A 53 -13.11 -11.23 -10.41
C GLU A 53 -12.58 -10.66 -9.09
N THR A 54 -13.47 -10.41 -8.14
CA THR A 54 -13.15 -9.85 -6.82
C THR A 54 -13.59 -10.77 -5.69
N ALA A 55 -12.93 -10.68 -4.55
CA ALA A 55 -13.35 -11.22 -3.27
C ALA A 55 -13.13 -10.17 -2.18
N VAL A 56 -13.79 -10.32 -1.04
CA VAL A 56 -13.69 -9.36 0.07
C VAL A 56 -13.18 -10.03 1.33
N HIS A 57 -12.29 -9.37 2.02
CA HIS A 57 -11.91 -9.67 3.40
C HIS A 57 -11.83 -8.36 4.20
N ALA A 58 -12.85 -8.07 4.98
CA ALA A 58 -12.90 -6.87 5.81
C ALA A 58 -12.37 -7.14 7.22
N GLY A 59 -11.69 -6.15 7.79
CA GLY A 59 -11.25 -6.21 9.17
C GLY A 59 -10.00 -5.38 9.48
N ASP A 60 -9.71 -5.29 10.77
CA ASP A 60 -8.57 -4.56 11.31
C ASP A 60 -7.30 -5.41 11.24
N LEU A 61 -6.42 -5.07 10.29
CA LEU A 61 -5.15 -5.77 10.08
C LEU A 61 -4.13 -5.57 11.20
N THR A 62 -4.36 -4.64 12.14
CA THR A 62 -3.47 -4.45 13.29
C THR A 62 -3.66 -5.55 14.35
N LYS A 63 -4.76 -6.28 14.31
CA LYS A 63 -5.04 -7.40 15.23
C LYS A 63 -4.12 -8.58 14.95
N THR A 64 -3.82 -9.31 16.03
CA THR A 64 -3.05 -10.54 15.95
C THR A 64 -3.85 -11.59 15.15
N GLY A 65 -3.20 -12.24 14.18
CA GLY A 65 -3.83 -13.26 13.32
C GLY A 65 -4.48 -12.69 12.05
N ALA A 66 -4.86 -11.41 12.02
CA ALA A 66 -5.58 -10.82 10.88
C ALA A 66 -4.81 -10.92 9.54
N ALA A 67 -3.49 -10.85 9.57
CA ALA A 67 -2.69 -11.04 8.36
C ALA A 67 -2.74 -12.48 7.82
N ASP A 68 -2.79 -13.47 8.72
CA ASP A 68 -2.93 -14.88 8.33
C ASP A 68 -4.33 -15.14 7.77
N GLU A 69 -5.37 -14.56 8.37
CA GLU A 69 -6.76 -14.63 7.89
C GLU A 69 -6.92 -13.97 6.51
N LEU A 70 -6.29 -12.81 6.29
CA LEU A 70 -6.28 -12.12 4.99
C LEU A 70 -5.67 -13.00 3.89
N VAL A 71 -4.53 -13.61 4.16
CA VAL A 71 -3.84 -14.48 3.20
C VAL A 71 -4.65 -15.74 2.94
N ALA A 72 -5.20 -16.36 3.99
CA ALA A 72 -6.07 -17.53 3.86
C ALA A 72 -7.30 -17.21 2.99
N ALA A 73 -7.99 -16.10 3.23
CA ALA A 73 -9.14 -15.69 2.43
C ALA A 73 -8.80 -15.53 0.94
N ALA A 74 -7.63 -14.99 0.61
CA ALA A 74 -7.19 -14.85 -0.79
C ALA A 74 -6.87 -16.22 -1.42
N VAL A 75 -6.22 -17.11 -0.68
CA VAL A 75 -5.92 -18.47 -1.14
C VAL A 75 -7.22 -19.28 -1.33
N ASP A 76 -8.18 -19.16 -0.43
CA ASP A 76 -9.48 -19.85 -0.53
C ASP A 76 -10.29 -19.33 -1.72
N ALA A 77 -10.27 -18.01 -1.98
CA ALA A 77 -11.01 -17.43 -3.08
C ALA A 77 -10.38 -17.73 -4.46
N PHE A 78 -9.05 -17.68 -4.57
CA PHE A 78 -8.36 -17.67 -5.86
C PHE A 78 -7.41 -18.84 -6.09
N GLY A 79 -7.16 -19.66 -5.07
CA GLY A 79 -6.23 -20.80 -5.13
C GLY A 79 -4.75 -20.41 -4.95
N ALA A 80 -4.40 -19.15 -5.10
CA ALA A 80 -3.03 -18.65 -4.98
C ALA A 80 -3.02 -17.13 -4.65
N VAL A 81 -1.84 -16.62 -4.30
CA VAL A 81 -1.55 -15.17 -4.24
C VAL A 81 -0.25 -14.93 -5.01
N ASP A 82 -0.29 -14.06 -6.01
CA ASP A 82 0.89 -13.68 -6.80
C ASP A 82 1.41 -12.29 -6.43
N ILE A 83 0.50 -11.38 -6.08
CA ILE A 83 0.80 -9.96 -5.88
C ILE A 83 0.18 -9.50 -4.56
N VAL A 84 0.94 -8.73 -3.78
CA VAL A 84 0.41 -8.05 -2.61
C VAL A 84 0.83 -6.59 -2.63
N VAL A 85 -0.16 -5.71 -2.42
CA VAL A 85 0.04 -4.27 -2.22
C VAL A 85 -0.35 -3.92 -0.79
N ASN A 86 0.64 -3.65 0.05
CA ASN A 86 0.44 -3.13 1.39
C ASN A 86 0.17 -1.63 1.32
N ASN A 87 -1.10 -1.27 1.13
CA ASN A 87 -1.55 0.11 0.97
C ASN A 87 -2.35 0.62 2.17
N ALA A 88 -2.99 -0.25 2.96
CA ALA A 88 -3.80 0.14 4.12
C ALA A 88 -3.07 1.12 5.04
N GLY A 89 -3.77 2.17 5.43
CA GLY A 89 -3.22 3.15 6.35
C GLY A 89 -3.99 4.45 6.39
N TYR A 90 -3.64 5.26 7.39
CA TYR A 90 -4.18 6.58 7.64
C TYR A 90 -3.09 7.46 8.28
N THR A 91 -3.41 8.71 8.60
CA THR A 91 -2.52 9.61 9.34
C THR A 91 -3.19 10.05 10.64
N TRP A 92 -2.40 10.18 11.69
CA TRP A 92 -2.82 10.73 12.97
C TRP A 92 -1.79 11.76 13.41
N ASP A 93 -1.91 12.92 12.79
CA ASP A 93 -0.91 13.96 12.85
C ASP A 93 -0.93 14.71 14.19
N GLY A 94 0.23 15.17 14.62
CA GLY A 94 0.41 15.96 15.82
C GLY A 94 1.86 16.44 15.95
N VAL A 95 2.05 17.62 16.56
CA VAL A 95 3.41 18.10 16.85
C VAL A 95 4.08 17.23 17.92
N ALA A 96 5.37 16.93 17.75
CA ALA A 96 6.08 15.92 18.53
C ALA A 96 5.90 16.05 20.06
N HIS A 97 5.93 17.27 20.60
CA HIS A 97 5.80 17.52 22.03
C HIS A 97 4.37 17.35 22.61
N ARG A 98 3.38 17.11 21.76
CA ARG A 98 1.97 16.85 22.13
C ARG A 98 1.48 15.48 21.66
N MET A 99 2.29 14.76 20.87
CA MET A 99 1.94 13.45 20.36
C MET A 99 1.94 12.43 21.50
N THR A 100 0.89 11.62 21.58
CA THR A 100 0.81 10.55 22.56
C THR A 100 1.54 9.30 22.05
N ASP A 101 1.94 8.41 22.99
CA ASP A 101 2.53 7.11 22.65
C ASP A 101 1.56 6.26 21.81
N GLU A 102 0.24 6.37 22.08
CA GLU A 102 -0.79 5.70 21.31
C GLU A 102 -0.81 6.16 19.84
N GLN A 103 -0.78 7.48 19.60
CA GLN A 103 -0.70 8.04 18.25
C GLN A 103 0.56 7.56 17.51
N PHE A 104 1.68 7.50 18.22
CA PHE A 104 2.94 7.04 17.65
C PHE A 104 2.87 5.54 17.30
N GLN A 105 2.41 4.72 18.24
CA GLN A 105 2.32 3.27 18.06
C GLN A 105 1.32 2.88 16.97
N ALA A 106 0.16 3.54 16.89
CA ALA A 106 -0.85 3.28 15.87
C ALA A 106 -0.29 3.44 14.45
N MET A 107 0.56 4.44 14.21
CA MET A 107 1.21 4.61 12.90
C MET A 107 2.26 3.53 12.63
N LEU A 108 3.05 3.12 13.62
CA LEU A 108 3.96 2.00 13.47
C LEU A 108 3.21 0.70 13.16
N ASP A 109 2.12 0.44 13.86
CA ASP A 109 1.35 -0.78 13.71
C ASP A 109 0.81 -0.92 12.29
N ILE A 110 0.08 0.08 11.80
CA ILE A 110 -0.56 -0.02 10.48
C ILE A 110 0.45 0.07 9.32
N HIS A 111 1.49 0.92 9.41
CA HIS A 111 2.37 1.20 8.28
C HIS A 111 3.68 0.37 8.25
N THR A 112 4.04 -0.28 9.36
CA THR A 112 5.29 -1.07 9.43
C THR A 112 5.01 -2.50 9.89
N VAL A 113 4.29 -2.67 10.99
CA VAL A 113 4.03 -4.00 11.57
C VAL A 113 3.07 -4.81 10.70
N VAL A 114 2.00 -4.20 10.19
CA VAL A 114 1.04 -4.87 9.28
C VAL A 114 1.74 -5.34 8.00
N PRO A 115 2.48 -4.52 7.23
CA PRO A 115 3.24 -4.99 6.07
C PRO A 115 4.19 -6.15 6.37
N PHE A 116 4.87 -6.12 7.52
CA PHE A 116 5.71 -7.22 7.96
C PHE A 116 4.89 -8.49 8.26
N ARG A 117 3.76 -8.39 8.96
CA ARG A 117 2.89 -9.53 9.28
C ARG A 117 2.32 -10.17 8.02
N VAL A 118 1.84 -9.37 7.07
CA VAL A 118 1.35 -9.85 5.77
C VAL A 118 2.45 -10.57 5.00
N ALA A 119 3.65 -9.99 4.93
CA ALA A 119 4.78 -10.65 4.30
C ALA A 119 5.11 -11.99 4.98
N ARG A 120 5.12 -12.04 6.31
CA ARG A 120 5.37 -13.26 7.07
C ARG A 120 4.31 -14.33 6.83
N ALA A 121 3.03 -13.95 6.75
CA ALA A 121 1.92 -14.88 6.46
C ALA A 121 2.03 -15.48 5.05
N LEU A 122 2.51 -14.69 4.07
CA LEU A 122 2.74 -15.16 2.69
C LEU A 122 3.96 -16.10 2.56
N ALA A 123 4.94 -15.96 3.42
CA ALA A 123 6.23 -16.64 3.27
C ALA A 123 6.13 -18.16 3.10
N PRO A 124 5.31 -18.92 3.84
CA PRO A 124 5.13 -20.36 3.62
C PRO A 124 4.62 -20.65 2.21
N HIS A 125 3.55 -20.00 1.78
CA HIS A 125 2.92 -20.21 0.47
C HIS A 125 3.88 -19.90 -0.67
N TRP A 126 4.53 -18.75 -0.65
CA TRP A 126 5.40 -18.29 -1.72
C TRP A 126 6.71 -19.06 -1.82
N ARG A 127 7.30 -19.44 -0.68
CA ARG A 127 8.56 -20.21 -0.65
C ARG A 127 8.37 -21.64 -1.10
N GLU A 128 7.29 -22.30 -0.70
CA GLU A 128 7.00 -23.68 -1.13
C GLU A 128 6.67 -23.72 -2.64
N ALA A 129 5.84 -22.79 -3.12
CA ALA A 129 5.57 -22.67 -4.55
C ALA A 129 6.86 -22.43 -5.37
N ALA A 130 7.72 -21.50 -4.92
CA ALA A 130 8.99 -21.21 -5.61
C ALA A 130 9.96 -22.40 -5.63
N LYS A 131 9.96 -23.25 -4.59
CA LYS A 131 10.76 -24.49 -4.58
C LYS A 131 10.24 -25.51 -5.60
N ALA A 132 8.92 -25.71 -5.65
CA ALA A 132 8.30 -26.61 -6.61
C ALA A 132 8.56 -26.17 -8.06
N GLU A 133 8.34 -24.90 -8.34
CA GLU A 133 8.58 -24.27 -9.64
C GLU A 133 10.04 -24.42 -10.10
N ARG A 134 11.00 -24.20 -9.19
CA ARG A 134 12.43 -24.39 -9.47
C ARG A 134 12.73 -25.85 -9.84
N ASN A 135 12.15 -26.81 -9.13
CA ASN A 135 12.34 -28.24 -9.43
C ASN A 135 11.79 -28.62 -10.81
N GLU A 136 10.78 -27.88 -11.29
CA GLU A 136 10.20 -28.05 -12.63
C GLU A 136 10.91 -27.19 -13.71
N GLY A 137 11.96 -26.47 -13.35
CA GLY A 137 12.67 -25.57 -14.26
C GLY A 137 11.88 -24.31 -14.65
N LYS A 138 10.84 -23.96 -13.88
CA LYS A 138 10.00 -22.77 -14.10
C LYS A 138 10.54 -21.57 -13.33
N GLU A 139 10.43 -20.39 -13.94
CA GLU A 139 10.73 -19.10 -13.30
C GLU A 139 9.43 -18.29 -13.16
N VAL A 140 8.92 -18.19 -11.92
CA VAL A 140 7.68 -17.45 -11.62
C VAL A 140 7.99 -16.33 -10.65
N PHE A 141 7.65 -15.09 -11.05
CA PHE A 141 7.84 -13.91 -10.21
C PHE A 141 6.58 -13.60 -9.41
N ARG A 142 6.77 -13.38 -8.11
CA ARG A 142 5.76 -12.83 -7.19
C ARG A 142 6.13 -11.43 -6.76
N LYS A 143 5.17 -10.62 -6.38
CA LYS A 143 5.37 -9.19 -6.16
C LYS A 143 4.82 -8.75 -4.80
N LEU A 144 5.69 -8.21 -3.96
CA LEU A 144 5.33 -7.52 -2.72
C LEU A 144 5.63 -6.03 -2.89
N ILE A 145 4.60 -5.21 -2.85
CA ILE A 145 4.69 -3.77 -3.05
C ILE A 145 4.22 -3.06 -1.78
N ASN A 146 5.10 -2.31 -1.16
CA ASN A 146 4.79 -1.53 0.03
C ASN A 146 4.53 -0.07 -0.36
N ILE A 147 3.46 0.52 0.16
CA ILE A 147 3.19 1.95 -0.03
C ILE A 147 3.88 2.74 1.08
N SER A 148 4.92 3.47 0.69
CA SER A 148 5.63 4.43 1.52
C SER A 148 5.17 5.87 1.22
N SER A 149 5.93 6.85 1.63
CA SER A 149 5.68 8.28 1.44
C SER A 149 6.99 9.04 1.40
N THR A 150 7.00 10.19 0.76
CA THR A 150 8.09 11.16 0.89
C THR A 150 8.29 11.60 2.34
N SER A 151 7.25 11.60 3.17
CA SER A 151 7.40 11.82 4.62
C SER A 151 8.33 10.79 5.29
N GLY A 152 8.39 9.55 4.79
CA GLY A 152 9.30 8.52 5.31
C GLY A 152 10.76 8.69 4.88
N THR A 153 11.03 9.45 3.82
CA THR A 153 12.39 9.68 3.32
C THR A 153 12.95 11.05 3.73
N MET A 154 12.08 12.03 3.97
CA MET A 154 12.47 13.43 4.21
C MET A 154 11.96 13.99 5.53
N GLY A 155 11.00 13.33 6.16
CA GLY A 155 10.24 13.89 7.27
C GLY A 155 9.16 14.85 6.80
N ASN A 156 8.18 15.09 7.68
CA ASN A 156 7.17 16.12 7.51
C ASN A 156 6.77 16.66 8.88
N ALA A 157 6.69 17.96 9.02
CA ALA A 157 6.31 18.61 10.30
C ALA A 157 4.91 18.15 10.72
N GLY A 158 4.78 17.76 12.01
CA GLY A 158 3.53 17.19 12.54
C GLY A 158 3.32 15.70 12.28
N GLN A 159 4.24 15.02 11.64
CA GLN A 159 4.13 13.60 11.25
C GLN A 159 5.29 12.75 11.74
N VAL A 160 5.84 12.99 12.93
CA VAL A 160 6.99 12.21 13.42
C VAL A 160 6.69 10.71 13.50
N ASN A 161 5.48 10.33 13.89
CA ASN A 161 4.98 8.95 13.92
C ASN A 161 4.85 8.34 12.52
N TYR A 162 4.14 9.02 11.63
CA TYR A 162 3.92 8.60 10.24
C TYR A 162 5.24 8.50 9.47
N SER A 163 6.11 9.51 9.61
CA SER A 163 7.43 9.53 8.98
C SER A 163 8.30 8.37 9.46
N ALA A 164 8.34 8.12 10.77
CA ALA A 164 9.06 6.98 11.34
C ALA A 164 8.54 5.64 10.80
N ALA A 165 7.21 5.48 10.73
CA ALA A 165 6.59 4.27 10.22
C ALA A 165 6.84 4.06 8.72
N LYS A 166 6.74 5.11 7.91
CA LYS A 166 7.01 5.05 6.46
C LYS A 166 8.51 4.88 6.13
N ALA A 167 9.41 5.34 7.00
CA ALA A 167 10.83 4.97 6.95
C ALA A 167 11.06 3.51 7.35
N GLY A 168 10.33 3.02 8.37
CA GLY A 168 10.38 1.62 8.81
C GLY A 168 10.02 0.64 7.69
N VAL A 169 8.97 0.89 6.93
CA VAL A 169 8.58 0.02 5.81
C VAL A 169 9.60 0.02 4.66
N VAL A 170 10.38 1.08 4.49
CA VAL A 170 11.54 1.09 3.56
C VAL A 170 12.60 0.08 4.02
N GLY A 171 12.90 0.04 5.31
CA GLY A 171 13.79 -0.97 5.91
C GLY A 171 13.29 -2.39 5.68
N VAL A 172 12.00 -2.64 5.95
CA VAL A 172 11.33 -3.94 5.67
C VAL A 172 11.48 -4.32 4.20
N THR A 173 11.19 -3.40 3.28
CA THR A 173 11.30 -3.61 1.82
C THR A 173 12.69 -4.06 1.42
N LYS A 174 13.73 -3.33 1.84
CA LYS A 174 15.12 -3.61 1.47
C LYS A 174 15.65 -4.92 2.06
N THR A 175 15.22 -5.26 3.28
CA THR A 175 15.62 -6.50 3.95
C THR A 175 14.98 -7.71 3.28
N LEU A 176 13.65 -7.69 3.10
CA LEU A 176 12.93 -8.78 2.44
C LEU A 176 13.40 -8.98 1.00
N ALA A 177 13.78 -7.91 0.29
CA ALA A 177 14.36 -8.05 -1.03
C ALA A 177 15.63 -8.92 -1.00
N LYS A 178 16.54 -8.71 -0.05
CA LYS A 178 17.76 -9.53 0.08
C LYS A 178 17.46 -10.99 0.43
N GLU A 179 16.48 -11.23 1.30
CA GLU A 179 16.12 -12.57 1.74
C GLU A 179 15.36 -13.38 0.65
N TRP A 180 14.49 -12.71 -0.11
CA TRP A 180 13.49 -13.37 -0.96
C TRP A 180 13.85 -13.38 -2.45
N GLY A 181 14.88 -12.68 -2.87
CA GLY A 181 15.31 -12.64 -4.27
C GLY A 181 15.62 -14.03 -4.85
N GLN A 182 16.18 -14.93 -4.04
CA GLN A 182 16.43 -16.33 -4.43
C GLN A 182 15.16 -17.12 -4.78
N PHE A 183 14.00 -16.68 -4.31
CA PHE A 183 12.67 -17.26 -4.57
C PHE A 183 11.93 -16.54 -5.69
N LYS A 184 12.57 -15.62 -6.41
CA LYS A 184 11.93 -14.77 -7.44
C LYS A 184 10.76 -13.95 -6.91
N ILE A 185 10.81 -13.55 -5.64
CA ILE A 185 9.83 -12.67 -5.02
C ILE A 185 10.41 -11.27 -5.05
N ASN A 186 9.90 -10.42 -5.95
CA ASN A 186 10.27 -9.01 -6.00
C ASN A 186 9.63 -8.25 -4.84
N VAL A 187 10.43 -7.52 -4.08
CA VAL A 187 9.96 -6.66 -3.00
C VAL A 187 10.39 -5.23 -3.30
N ASN A 188 9.44 -4.33 -3.49
CA ASN A 188 9.68 -2.93 -3.80
C ASN A 188 8.73 -2.03 -2.99
N ALA A 189 8.98 -0.74 -2.98
CA ALA A 189 8.06 0.24 -2.43
C ALA A 189 7.82 1.40 -3.39
N VAL A 190 6.65 2.05 -3.26
CA VAL A 190 6.33 3.32 -3.90
C VAL A 190 6.24 4.38 -2.81
N ALA A 191 7.01 5.44 -2.92
CA ALA A 191 6.96 6.60 -2.03
C ALA A 191 6.21 7.72 -2.73
N PHE A 192 4.97 7.95 -2.32
CA PHE A 192 4.15 9.01 -2.88
C PHE A 192 4.47 10.36 -2.25
N GLY A 193 4.41 11.41 -3.09
CA GLY A 193 4.27 12.79 -2.67
C GLY A 193 2.81 13.12 -2.37
N PHE A 194 2.31 14.23 -2.92
CA PHE A 194 0.94 14.66 -2.70
C PHE A 194 -0.02 14.02 -3.73
N VAL A 195 -0.95 13.20 -3.24
CA VAL A 195 -2.00 12.54 -4.03
C VAL A 195 -3.36 12.97 -3.47
N GLU A 196 -4.30 13.34 -4.33
CA GLU A 196 -5.66 13.73 -3.94
C GLU A 196 -6.46 12.51 -3.46
N THR A 197 -6.72 12.46 -2.17
CA THR A 197 -7.51 11.42 -1.52
C THR A 197 -8.34 12.05 -0.41
N ARG A 198 -9.21 11.26 0.23
CA ARG A 198 -9.92 11.69 1.44
C ARG A 198 -8.95 12.16 2.54
N LEU A 199 -7.77 11.52 2.66
CA LEU A 199 -6.76 11.87 3.68
C LEU A 199 -6.09 13.23 3.41
N THR A 200 -6.09 13.70 2.17
CA THR A 200 -5.46 14.95 1.73
C THR A 200 -6.47 15.98 1.22
N ALA A 201 -7.77 15.70 1.32
CA ALA A 201 -8.85 16.64 1.01
C ALA A 201 -8.75 17.91 1.89
N ALA A 202 -9.47 18.96 1.54
CA ALA A 202 -9.54 20.15 2.38
C ALA A 202 -10.12 19.79 3.76
N LYS A 203 -9.41 20.14 4.84
CA LYS A 203 -9.85 19.88 6.22
C LYS A 203 -11.17 20.56 6.53
N GLU A 204 -11.39 21.71 5.91
CA GLU A 204 -12.62 22.49 6.01
C GLU A 204 -13.85 21.77 5.42
N ALA A 205 -13.64 20.72 4.63
CA ALA A 205 -14.71 19.85 4.13
C ALA A 205 -15.25 18.86 5.18
N GLY A 206 -14.63 18.76 6.37
CA GLY A 206 -15.15 18.03 7.52
C GLY A 206 -15.06 16.50 7.44
N GLY A 207 -13.99 15.97 6.88
CA GLY A 207 -13.74 14.50 6.84
C GLY A 207 -13.35 13.96 8.21
N GLU A 208 -13.97 12.85 8.64
CA GLU A 208 -13.61 12.12 9.86
C GLU A 208 -13.42 10.63 9.56
N MET A 209 -12.60 9.97 10.36
CA MET A 209 -12.55 8.51 10.46
C MET A 209 -12.50 8.09 11.93
N THR A 210 -12.92 6.87 12.20
CA THR A 210 -12.71 6.23 13.49
C THR A 210 -11.47 5.33 13.40
N SER A 211 -10.53 5.52 14.32
CA SER A 211 -9.36 4.64 14.43
C SER A 211 -9.78 3.23 14.89
N PRO A 212 -8.92 2.21 14.71
CA PRO A 212 -9.16 0.88 15.29
C PRO A 212 -9.36 0.89 16.82
N SER A 213 -8.80 1.87 17.54
CA SER A 213 -8.99 2.07 18.98
C SER A 213 -10.29 2.80 19.34
N GLY A 214 -11.07 3.26 18.35
CA GLY A 214 -12.34 3.97 18.55
C GLY A 214 -12.23 5.49 18.63
N GLU A 215 -11.04 6.05 18.47
CA GLU A 215 -10.81 7.49 18.48
C GLU A 215 -11.25 8.14 17.16
N LYS A 216 -11.91 9.29 17.24
CA LYS A 216 -12.26 10.11 16.08
C LYS A 216 -11.06 10.91 15.63
N ILE A 217 -10.66 10.71 14.38
CA ILE A 217 -9.55 11.40 13.74
C ILE A 217 -10.10 12.31 12.65
N GLU A 218 -9.84 13.60 12.76
CA GLU A 218 -10.13 14.55 11.68
C GLU A 218 -9.18 14.31 10.53
N LEU A 219 -9.74 14.18 9.32
CA LEU A 219 -8.97 13.99 8.09
C LEU A 219 -8.80 15.30 7.33
N GLY A 220 -7.80 15.29 6.46
CA GLY A 220 -7.58 16.39 5.53
C GLY A 220 -6.44 17.32 5.94
N ILE A 221 -6.12 18.22 5.02
CA ILE A 221 -5.04 19.21 5.12
C ILE A 221 -5.68 20.59 5.00
N PRO A 222 -5.31 21.57 5.84
CA PRO A 222 -5.79 22.95 5.70
C PRO A 222 -5.59 23.47 4.26
N GLU A 223 -6.59 24.14 3.70
CA GLU A 223 -6.58 24.57 2.29
C GLU A 223 -5.35 25.39 1.93
N GLN A 224 -4.91 26.27 2.83
CA GLN A 224 -3.69 27.06 2.64
C GLN A 224 -2.44 26.15 2.47
N MET A 225 -2.34 25.08 3.26
CA MET A 225 -1.23 24.13 3.14
C MET A 225 -1.32 23.29 1.87
N ARG A 226 -2.53 22.95 1.42
CA ARG A 226 -2.75 22.26 0.13
C ARG A 226 -2.29 23.14 -1.04
N ALA A 227 -2.66 24.43 -1.04
CA ALA A 227 -2.24 25.39 -2.05
C ALA A 227 -0.71 25.53 -2.07
N MET A 228 -0.07 25.64 -0.90
CA MET A 228 1.40 25.68 -0.81
C MET A 228 2.06 24.40 -1.32
N ALA A 229 1.54 23.24 -0.94
CA ALA A 229 2.05 21.95 -1.41
C ALA A 229 1.91 21.83 -2.95
N SER A 230 0.79 22.25 -3.51
CA SER A 230 0.59 22.26 -4.96
C SER A 230 1.55 23.21 -5.69
N ALA A 231 1.85 24.35 -5.11
CA ALA A 231 2.74 25.34 -5.71
C ALA A 231 4.21 24.88 -5.82
N ILE A 232 4.65 23.95 -4.96
CA ILE A 232 6.02 23.41 -5.00
C ILE A 232 6.15 22.16 -5.87
N ILE A 233 5.05 21.61 -6.40
CA ILE A 233 5.07 20.48 -7.32
C ILE A 233 5.37 21.00 -8.74
N PRO A 234 6.48 20.62 -9.40
CA PRO A 234 6.80 21.07 -10.75
C PRO A 234 5.73 20.78 -11.80
N LEU A 235 4.96 19.67 -11.66
CA LEU A 235 3.80 19.41 -12.52
C LEU A 235 2.58 20.30 -12.21
N GLY A 236 2.66 21.22 -11.22
CA GLY A 236 1.66 22.23 -10.91
C GLY A 236 0.41 21.74 -10.18
N ARG A 237 0.31 20.46 -9.85
CA ARG A 237 -0.84 19.87 -9.16
C ARG A 237 -0.49 18.59 -8.43
N PRO A 238 -1.30 18.16 -7.45
CA PRO A 238 -1.25 16.81 -6.90
C PRO A 238 -1.53 15.74 -7.97
N ALA A 239 -1.12 14.51 -7.71
CA ALA A 239 -1.54 13.36 -8.50
C ALA A 239 -2.97 12.93 -8.15
N THR A 240 -3.69 12.38 -9.11
CA THR A 240 -4.94 11.66 -8.86
C THR A 240 -4.67 10.23 -8.35
N PRO A 241 -5.64 9.55 -7.70
CA PRO A 241 -5.50 8.14 -7.35
C PRO A 241 -5.21 7.24 -8.56
N ALA A 242 -5.79 7.53 -9.71
CA ALA A 242 -5.55 6.80 -10.96
C ALA A 242 -4.09 6.96 -11.44
N GLU A 243 -3.53 8.16 -11.36
CA GLU A 243 -2.11 8.38 -11.68
C GLU A 243 -1.18 7.70 -10.68
N ALA A 244 -1.56 7.62 -9.40
CA ALA A 244 -0.81 6.92 -8.37
C ALA A 244 -0.83 5.39 -8.56
N SER A 245 -1.89 4.81 -9.11
CA SER A 245 -2.00 3.36 -9.34
C SER A 245 -1.08 2.85 -10.46
N GLY A 246 -0.76 3.68 -11.46
CA GLY A 246 0.10 3.30 -12.58
C GLY A 246 1.48 2.77 -12.19
N PRO A 247 2.27 3.48 -11.36
CA PRO A 247 3.54 2.99 -10.82
C PRO A 247 3.41 1.69 -10.00
N VAL A 248 2.28 1.48 -9.30
CA VAL A 248 2.01 0.24 -8.57
C VAL A 248 1.77 -0.91 -9.55
N LEU A 249 0.98 -0.70 -10.60
CA LEU A 249 0.81 -1.67 -11.69
C LEU A 249 2.14 -2.01 -12.36
N PHE A 250 2.96 -1.03 -12.67
CA PHE A 250 4.28 -1.26 -13.25
C PHE A 250 5.11 -2.21 -12.38
N LEU A 251 5.20 -1.96 -11.07
CA LEU A 251 5.93 -2.83 -10.14
C LEU A 251 5.30 -4.23 -9.99
N ALA A 252 3.98 -4.34 -10.14
CA ALA A 252 3.24 -5.60 -10.12
C ALA A 252 3.45 -6.45 -11.39
N SER A 253 3.75 -5.81 -12.51
CA SER A 253 3.81 -6.41 -13.84
C SER A 253 5.13 -7.13 -14.13
N PRO A 254 5.19 -7.94 -15.21
CA PRO A 254 6.43 -8.53 -15.70
C PRO A 254 7.49 -7.51 -16.11
N LEU A 255 7.10 -6.28 -16.45
CA LEU A 255 8.02 -5.20 -16.83
C LEU A 255 9.02 -4.84 -15.72
N ALA A 256 8.65 -5.12 -14.45
CA ALA A 256 9.49 -4.87 -13.29
C ALA A 256 10.17 -6.14 -12.72
N ASN A 257 10.32 -7.23 -13.49
CA ASN A 257 10.91 -8.46 -12.97
C ASN A 257 12.37 -8.29 -12.49
N TYR A 258 13.11 -7.34 -13.04
CA TYR A 258 14.48 -7.06 -12.60
C TYR A 258 14.57 -5.88 -11.62
N MET A 259 13.44 -5.28 -11.22
CA MET A 259 13.38 -4.27 -10.16
C MET A 259 13.17 -4.95 -8.80
N HIS A 260 14.12 -4.72 -7.89
CA HIS A 260 14.13 -5.41 -6.61
C HIS A 260 14.81 -4.56 -5.53
N GLY A 261 14.16 -4.41 -4.37
CA GLY A 261 14.63 -3.59 -3.26
C GLY A 261 14.58 -2.07 -3.52
N GLN A 262 13.83 -1.64 -4.53
CA GLN A 262 13.76 -0.24 -4.94
C GLN A 262 12.65 0.52 -4.20
N ILE A 263 12.88 1.81 -4.03
CA ILE A 263 11.89 2.77 -3.53
C ILE A 263 11.62 3.75 -4.67
N LEU A 264 10.49 3.55 -5.35
CA LEU A 264 10.09 4.39 -6.48
C LEU A 264 9.40 5.67 -5.98
N ASN A 265 10.03 6.81 -6.16
CA ASN A 265 9.44 8.11 -5.81
C ASN A 265 8.45 8.56 -6.89
N VAL A 266 7.22 8.89 -6.49
CA VAL A 266 6.14 9.39 -7.37
C VAL A 266 5.62 10.71 -6.79
N THR A 267 6.19 11.83 -7.24
CA THR A 267 6.10 13.12 -6.55
C THR A 267 5.74 14.31 -7.45
N GLY A 268 5.52 14.08 -8.75
CA GLY A 268 5.32 15.17 -9.71
C GLY A 268 6.55 16.09 -9.86
N GLY A 269 7.73 15.60 -9.47
CA GLY A 269 8.98 16.35 -9.49
C GLY A 269 9.27 17.16 -8.23
N MET A 270 8.39 17.14 -7.22
CA MET A 270 8.55 17.94 -5.99
C MET A 270 9.90 17.75 -5.29
N PHE A 271 10.55 16.57 -5.46
CA PHE A 271 11.85 16.24 -4.88
C PHE A 271 12.82 15.67 -5.92
N GLY A 272 12.66 16.08 -7.19
CA GLY A 272 13.51 15.61 -8.28
C GLY A 272 14.98 15.99 -8.05
N GLY A 273 15.87 14.99 -8.01
CA GLY A 273 17.32 15.21 -8.04
C GLY A 273 18.01 15.44 -6.71
N MET A 274 17.33 15.40 -5.57
CA MET A 274 18.00 15.56 -4.26
C MET A 274 18.46 14.26 -3.60
N TYR A 275 18.18 13.08 -4.20
CA TYR A 275 18.50 11.78 -3.59
C TYR A 275 18.86 10.73 -4.65
N THR A 276 20.01 10.88 -5.24
CA THR A 276 20.69 9.80 -5.96
C THR A 276 21.70 9.10 -5.04
#